data_ac9752cfac94e4e9a3144d885453dcd1
#
_entry.id   ac9752cfac94e4e9a3144d885453dcd1
#
_cell.length_a   1.000
_cell.length_b   1.000
_cell.length_c   1.000
_cell.angle_alpha   90.00
_cell.angle_beta   90.00
_cell.angle_gamma   90.00
#
_symmetry.space_group_name_H-M   'P 1'
#
loop_
_entity.id
_entity.type
_entity.pdbx_description
1 polymer ?
#
loop_
_entity_poly.entity_id
_entity_poly.type
_entity_poly.pdbx_seq_one_letter_code
_entity_poly.pdbx_strand_id
1 'polypeptide(L)'
;MCIRDRDYSVYDALQAGFGKIVFVIRKDFEDDFRKKVLSKYEGHVDVDVVFQSIDALPEGYTCPADRTKPWGTNHAILMGKDTITGPFAVINADDFYGRDAFRVIAGELSRTHDRKGDYCMVGFRVGNTMTENGSVSRGVCTVKDGNLDTVVERTAISFDKDHNIVFTDENGTQQQLQPNTPVSMNLWGFTPDYFEYSGREFRKFLDKNIDTPKSEFYIPSCVDTLVKSGEATVKVLDTDSRWFGVTYAEDRPGVVAKFAELHANGTYPAKLFQ
;
A
#
# COMPACT_ATOMS: atom_id res chain seq x y z
N MET A 1 -10.38 -2.38 13.23
CA MET A 1 -8.96 -2.45 12.85
C MET A 1 -8.30 -3.51 13.71
N CYS A 2 -7.74 -4.53 13.13
CA CYS A 2 -7.02 -5.55 13.90
C CYS A 2 -5.61 -5.00 14.20
N ILE A 3 -5.32 -4.72 15.46
CA ILE A 3 -4.02 -4.20 15.93
C ILE A 3 -2.87 -5.16 15.58
N ARG A 4 -3.19 -6.39 15.16
CA ARG A 4 -2.22 -7.46 14.92
C ARG A 4 -1.66 -7.50 13.49
N ASP A 5 -2.40 -7.10 12.47
CA ASP A 5 -1.96 -7.20 11.06
C ASP A 5 -0.69 -6.37 10.83
N ARG A 6 -0.65 -5.15 11.34
CA ARG A 6 0.54 -4.29 11.34
C ARG A 6 1.74 -4.92 12.06
N ASP A 7 1.53 -5.61 13.19
CA ASP A 7 2.62 -6.20 13.94
C ASP A 7 3.31 -7.30 13.11
N TYR A 8 2.57 -8.06 12.30
CA TYR A 8 3.14 -9.02 11.34
C TYR A 8 3.89 -8.32 10.20
N SER A 9 3.33 -7.24 9.65
CA SER A 9 4.00 -6.48 8.59
C SER A 9 5.32 -5.88 9.07
N VAL A 10 5.38 -5.32 10.29
CA VAL A 10 6.63 -4.84 10.90
C VAL A 10 7.61 -5.99 11.11
N TYR A 11 7.15 -7.13 11.63
CA TYR A 11 7.99 -8.30 11.83
C TYR A 11 8.58 -8.82 10.52
N ASP A 12 7.77 -8.98 9.48
CA ASP A 12 8.21 -9.47 8.16
C ASP A 12 9.16 -8.47 7.47
N ALA A 13 8.92 -7.17 7.62
CA ALA A 13 9.84 -6.13 7.13
C ALA A 13 11.22 -6.26 7.78
N LEU A 14 11.29 -6.44 9.10
CA LEU A 14 12.55 -6.67 9.82
C LEU A 14 13.25 -7.95 9.34
N GLN A 15 12.52 -9.04 9.19
CA GLN A 15 13.08 -10.31 8.69
C GLN A 15 13.58 -10.19 7.23
N ALA A 16 13.02 -9.28 6.44
CA ALA A 16 13.46 -9.00 5.08
C ALA A 16 14.65 -8.02 5.01
N GLY A 17 15.07 -7.43 6.14
CA GLY A 17 16.24 -6.56 6.24
C GLY A 17 15.94 -5.06 6.23
N PHE A 18 14.68 -4.64 6.37
CA PHE A 18 14.37 -3.23 6.60
C PHE A 18 14.82 -2.83 8.01
N GLY A 19 15.66 -1.79 8.10
CA GLY A 19 16.24 -1.34 9.37
C GLY A 19 15.42 -0.29 10.09
N LYS A 20 14.43 0.31 9.41
CA LYS A 20 13.63 1.42 9.94
C LYS A 20 12.18 1.33 9.49
N ILE A 21 11.27 1.69 10.39
CA ILE A 21 9.84 1.81 10.10
C ILE A 21 9.41 3.27 10.29
N VAL A 22 8.71 3.82 9.31
CA VAL A 22 8.15 5.18 9.38
C VAL A 22 6.62 5.07 9.35
N PHE A 23 5.98 5.44 10.44
CA PHE A 23 4.52 5.48 10.52
C PHE A 23 3.98 6.85 10.12
N VAL A 24 3.05 6.85 9.18
CA VAL A 24 2.29 8.05 8.82
C VAL A 24 0.95 8.00 9.54
N ILE A 25 0.73 8.94 10.46
CA ILE A 25 -0.50 9.01 11.25
C ILE A 25 -1.08 10.43 11.25
N ARG A 26 -2.28 10.59 11.76
CA ARG A 26 -2.82 11.91 12.11
C ARG A 26 -2.29 12.34 13.48
N LYS A 27 -2.06 13.64 13.65
CA LYS A 27 -1.48 14.19 14.89
C LYS A 27 -2.33 13.93 16.13
N ASP A 28 -3.66 13.93 16.00
CA ASP A 28 -4.60 13.69 17.09
C ASP A 28 -4.55 12.26 17.66
N PHE A 29 -3.92 11.31 16.94
CA PHE A 29 -3.71 9.95 17.41
C PHE A 29 -2.32 9.71 18.04
N GLU A 30 -1.45 10.69 18.09
CA GLU A 30 -0.03 10.49 18.46
C GLU A 30 0.14 9.83 19.83
N ASP A 31 -0.48 10.37 20.88
CA ASP A 31 -0.30 9.88 22.26
C ASP A 31 -0.76 8.44 22.43
N ASP A 32 -1.93 8.13 21.89
CA ASP A 32 -2.46 6.76 21.90
C ASP A 32 -1.63 5.80 21.06
N PHE A 33 -1.13 6.26 19.92
CA PHE A 33 -0.29 5.47 19.04
C PHE A 33 1.06 5.16 19.71
N ARG A 34 1.72 6.15 20.29
CA ARG A 34 2.97 5.96 21.05
C ARG A 34 2.79 4.96 22.18
N LYS A 35 1.74 5.12 22.97
CA LYS A 35 1.48 4.29 24.15
C LYS A 35 1.10 2.85 23.82
N LYS A 36 0.26 2.65 22.79
CA LYS A 36 -0.37 1.34 22.50
C LYS A 36 0.32 0.57 21.37
N VAL A 37 1.09 1.27 20.53
CA VAL A 37 1.70 0.70 19.33
C VAL A 37 3.21 0.75 19.40
N LEU A 38 3.82 1.94 19.53
CA LEU A 38 5.27 2.06 19.46
C LEU A 38 5.97 1.35 20.60
N SER A 39 5.37 1.33 21.81
CA SER A 39 5.92 0.60 22.95
C SER A 39 6.19 -0.89 22.69
N LYS A 40 5.54 -1.49 21.70
CA LYS A 40 5.79 -2.88 21.31
C LYS A 40 7.06 -3.07 20.50
N TYR A 41 7.56 -2.00 19.86
CA TYR A 41 8.69 -2.05 18.95
C TYR A 41 9.97 -1.50 19.58
N GLU A 42 9.88 -0.94 20.79
CA GLU A 42 11.03 -0.42 21.54
C GLU A 42 12.11 -1.49 21.71
N GLY A 43 13.34 -1.16 21.31
CA GLY A 43 14.47 -2.08 21.35
C GLY A 43 14.51 -3.14 20.24
N HIS A 44 13.50 -3.19 19.35
CA HIS A 44 13.43 -4.15 18.26
C HIS A 44 13.69 -3.53 16.89
N VAL A 45 13.28 -2.29 16.68
CA VAL A 45 13.41 -1.58 15.39
C VAL A 45 13.48 -0.08 15.61
N ASP A 46 14.21 0.62 14.73
CA ASP A 46 14.19 2.07 14.66
C ASP A 46 12.86 2.55 14.06
N VAL A 47 12.17 3.45 14.77
CA VAL A 47 10.83 3.91 14.40
C VAL A 47 10.74 5.43 14.41
N ASP A 48 10.29 5.98 13.28
CA ASP A 48 9.85 7.37 13.19
C ASP A 48 8.35 7.48 13.00
N VAL A 49 7.80 8.63 13.40
CA VAL A 49 6.39 8.98 13.19
C VAL A 49 6.32 10.32 12.47
N VAL A 50 5.63 10.35 11.35
CA VAL A 50 5.33 11.56 10.59
C VAL A 50 3.81 11.78 10.54
N PHE A 51 3.40 13.03 10.32
CA PHE A 51 2.00 13.39 10.45
C PHE A 51 1.41 13.83 9.12
N GLN A 52 0.32 13.18 8.71
CA GLN A 52 -0.50 13.66 7.61
C GLN A 52 -1.55 14.63 8.14
N SER A 53 -1.55 15.86 7.61
CA SER A 53 -2.59 16.86 7.84
C SER A 53 -3.19 17.32 6.51
N ILE A 54 -4.46 17.69 6.52
CA ILE A 54 -5.11 18.31 5.34
C ILE A 54 -4.48 19.68 5.00
N ASP A 55 -3.86 20.34 5.98
CA ASP A 55 -3.16 21.62 5.80
C ASP A 55 -1.71 21.48 5.36
N ALA A 56 -1.17 20.25 5.29
CA ALA A 56 0.18 19.99 4.83
C ALA A 56 0.26 20.09 3.31
N LEU A 57 0.10 21.31 2.80
CA LEU A 57 0.09 21.64 1.37
C LEU A 57 1.39 22.33 0.94
N PRO A 58 1.76 22.23 -0.35
CA PRO A 58 2.87 23.00 -0.89
C PRO A 58 2.59 24.50 -0.82
N GLU A 59 3.65 25.31 -0.83
CA GLU A 59 3.54 26.77 -0.91
C GLU A 59 2.67 27.19 -2.10
N GLY A 60 1.77 28.16 -1.84
CA GLY A 60 0.81 28.69 -2.82
C GLY A 60 -0.58 28.03 -2.77
N TYR A 61 -0.78 26.98 -1.97
CA TYR A 61 -2.08 26.33 -1.80
C TYR A 61 -2.61 26.54 -0.38
N THR A 62 -3.93 26.68 -0.27
CA THR A 62 -4.65 26.76 1.01
C THR A 62 -5.73 25.70 1.05
N CYS A 63 -5.84 24.98 2.16
CA CYS A 63 -6.87 23.97 2.32
C CYS A 63 -8.26 24.60 2.35
N PRO A 64 -9.22 24.15 1.52
CA PRO A 64 -10.60 24.60 1.60
C PRO A 64 -11.22 24.34 2.98
N ALA A 65 -12.00 25.32 3.47
CA ALA A 65 -12.54 25.27 4.82
C ALA A 65 -13.52 24.11 5.08
N ASP A 66 -14.15 23.60 4.05
CA ASP A 66 -15.10 22.47 4.09
C ASP A 66 -14.43 21.11 3.91
N ARG A 67 -13.10 21.07 3.66
CA ARG A 67 -12.40 19.82 3.48
C ARG A 67 -12.09 19.15 4.82
N THR A 68 -12.57 17.92 4.97
CA THR A 68 -12.28 17.06 6.13
C THR A 68 -11.52 15.79 5.75
N LYS A 69 -11.55 15.42 4.46
CA LYS A 69 -10.93 14.19 3.97
C LYS A 69 -9.43 14.39 3.71
N PRO A 70 -8.54 13.47 4.15
CA PRO A 70 -7.13 13.50 3.77
C PRO A 70 -6.93 13.50 2.25
N TRP A 71 -5.78 14.00 1.79
CA TRP A 71 -5.48 14.13 0.36
C TRP A 71 -5.12 12.82 -0.34
N GLY A 72 -5.18 11.70 0.35
CA GLY A 72 -4.97 10.37 -0.23
C GLY A 72 -3.64 9.74 0.17
N THR A 73 -3.44 8.49 -0.29
CA THR A 73 -2.31 7.64 0.10
C THR A 73 -0.96 8.17 -0.39
N ASN A 74 -0.93 8.78 -1.58
CA ASN A 74 0.31 9.33 -2.10
C ASN A 74 0.74 10.63 -1.38
N HIS A 75 -0.22 11.44 -0.91
CA HIS A 75 0.08 12.56 -0.03
C HIS A 75 0.64 12.08 1.32
N ALA A 76 0.18 10.95 1.83
CA ALA A 76 0.75 10.37 3.05
C ALA A 76 2.24 10.03 2.88
N ILE A 77 2.65 9.49 1.72
CA ILE A 77 4.06 9.23 1.41
C ILE A 77 4.89 10.52 1.48
N LEU A 78 4.39 11.62 0.93
CA LEU A 78 5.10 12.91 0.92
C LEU A 78 5.46 13.43 2.32
N MET A 79 4.74 13.02 3.35
CA MET A 79 5.06 13.38 4.74
C MET A 79 6.37 12.75 5.21
N GLY A 80 6.82 11.70 4.56
CA GLY A 80 8.08 11.00 4.89
C GLY A 80 9.34 11.60 4.23
N LYS A 81 9.22 12.60 3.36
CA LYS A 81 10.31 13.10 2.50
C LYS A 81 11.57 13.53 3.26
N ASP A 82 11.40 14.14 4.42
CA ASP A 82 12.52 14.66 5.23
C ASP A 82 13.08 13.59 6.22
N THR A 83 12.39 12.44 6.31
CA THR A 83 12.73 11.34 7.24
C THR A 83 13.33 10.15 6.51
N ILE A 84 12.91 9.90 5.25
CA ILE A 84 13.30 8.74 4.45
C ILE A 84 14.39 9.16 3.47
N THR A 85 15.61 8.68 3.68
CA THR A 85 16.79 9.04 2.89
C THR A 85 17.32 7.93 2.00
N GLY A 86 16.82 6.72 2.15
CA GLY A 86 17.18 5.53 1.36
C GLY A 86 15.98 4.92 0.64
N PRO A 87 16.19 3.82 -0.11
CA PRO A 87 15.11 3.06 -0.71
C PRO A 87 14.10 2.61 0.33
N PHE A 88 12.82 2.64 -0.01
CA PHE A 88 11.76 2.35 0.94
C PHE A 88 10.61 1.57 0.30
N ALA A 89 9.93 0.78 1.11
CA ALA A 89 8.67 0.16 0.74
C ALA A 89 7.50 0.89 1.41
N VAL A 90 6.36 0.93 0.73
CA VAL A 90 5.11 1.49 1.23
C VAL A 90 4.09 0.38 1.34
N ILE A 91 3.34 0.35 2.45
CA ILE A 91 2.24 -0.59 2.69
C ILE A 91 1.05 0.13 3.33
N ASN A 92 -0.11 -0.47 3.24
CA ASN A 92 -1.24 -0.14 4.11
C ASN A 92 -0.99 -0.75 5.50
N ALA A 93 -1.28 -0.01 6.56
CA ALA A 93 -0.99 -0.42 7.93
C ALA A 93 -1.97 -1.48 8.50
N ASP A 94 -3.04 -1.77 7.78
CA ASP A 94 -4.13 -2.67 8.18
C ASP A 94 -4.27 -3.91 7.29
N ASP A 95 -3.28 -4.15 6.43
CA ASP A 95 -3.20 -5.30 5.55
C ASP A 95 -2.12 -6.29 5.99
N PHE A 96 -2.37 -7.58 5.75
CA PHE A 96 -1.38 -8.65 5.87
C PHE A 96 -0.85 -9.01 4.48
N TYR A 97 0.46 -8.86 4.27
CA TYR A 97 1.12 -9.11 2.97
C TYR A 97 1.85 -10.44 2.90
N GLY A 98 2.27 -10.97 4.03
CA GLY A 98 3.04 -12.20 4.15
C GLY A 98 4.54 -12.02 3.88
N ARG A 99 5.32 -12.93 4.45
CA ARG A 99 6.78 -12.85 4.52
C ARG A 99 7.46 -12.79 3.14
N ASP A 100 6.98 -13.58 2.17
CA ASP A 100 7.59 -13.63 0.84
C ASP A 100 7.46 -12.30 0.10
N ALA A 101 6.34 -11.59 0.26
CA ALA A 101 6.14 -10.28 -0.35
C ALA A 101 7.19 -9.25 0.13
N PHE A 102 7.50 -9.24 1.44
CA PHE A 102 8.58 -8.39 1.98
C PHE A 102 9.96 -8.83 1.50
N ARG A 103 10.21 -10.13 1.38
CA ARG A 103 11.48 -10.67 0.88
C ARG A 103 11.74 -10.24 -0.57
N VAL A 104 10.76 -10.37 -1.46
CA VAL A 104 10.95 -10.03 -2.88
C VAL A 104 11.14 -8.53 -3.09
N ILE A 105 10.37 -7.69 -2.36
CA ILE A 105 10.51 -6.23 -2.51
C ILE A 105 11.83 -5.72 -1.91
N ALA A 106 12.27 -6.23 -0.77
CA ALA A 106 13.56 -5.89 -0.18
C ALA A 106 14.72 -6.28 -1.10
N GLY A 107 14.65 -7.48 -1.71
CA GLY A 107 15.64 -7.94 -2.66
C GLY A 107 15.74 -7.06 -3.90
N GLU A 108 14.64 -6.51 -4.40
CA GLU A 108 14.66 -5.59 -5.54
C GLU A 108 15.17 -4.21 -5.14
N LEU A 109 14.69 -3.64 -4.04
CA LEU A 109 15.14 -2.35 -3.53
C LEU A 109 16.65 -2.32 -3.27
N SER A 110 17.24 -3.43 -2.83
CA SER A 110 18.70 -3.55 -2.65
C SER A 110 19.47 -3.46 -3.97
N ARG A 111 18.85 -3.76 -5.12
CA ARG A 111 19.47 -3.70 -6.45
C ARG A 111 19.30 -2.34 -7.13
N THR A 112 18.25 -1.60 -6.75
CA THR A 112 17.85 -0.35 -7.42
C THR A 112 18.21 0.89 -6.63
N HIS A 113 18.89 0.77 -5.49
CA HIS A 113 19.07 1.85 -4.52
C HIS A 113 19.73 3.12 -5.08
N ASP A 114 20.56 3.00 -6.13
CA ASP A 114 21.22 4.14 -6.78
C ASP A 114 20.57 4.57 -8.10
N ARG A 115 19.41 3.99 -8.45
CA ARG A 115 18.74 4.23 -9.73
C ARG A 115 17.52 5.11 -9.55
N LYS A 116 17.51 6.23 -10.25
CA LYS A 116 16.36 7.13 -10.30
C LYS A 116 15.28 6.58 -11.23
N GLY A 117 14.02 6.69 -10.81
CA GLY A 117 12.88 6.24 -11.60
C GLY A 117 12.74 4.72 -11.74
N ASP A 118 13.64 3.93 -11.14
CA ASP A 118 13.57 2.47 -11.12
C ASP A 118 12.83 2.02 -9.84
N TYR A 119 11.53 1.77 -9.98
CA TYR A 119 10.65 1.38 -8.89
C TYR A 119 10.20 -0.06 -9.03
N CYS A 120 9.53 -0.56 -8.01
CA CYS A 120 8.92 -1.88 -8.05
C CYS A 120 7.59 -1.91 -7.29
N MET A 121 6.82 -2.94 -7.54
CA MET A 121 5.63 -3.26 -6.76
C MET A 121 5.49 -4.77 -6.61
N VAL A 122 4.82 -5.23 -5.58
CA VAL A 122 4.41 -6.64 -5.50
C VAL A 122 3.04 -6.78 -6.15
N GLY A 123 2.97 -7.59 -7.20
CA GLY A 123 1.74 -7.97 -7.88
C GLY A 123 1.13 -9.19 -7.22
N PHE A 124 0.05 -8.99 -6.46
CA PHE A 124 -0.69 -10.11 -5.90
C PHE A 124 -1.65 -10.67 -6.95
N ARG A 125 -1.91 -11.96 -6.91
CA ARG A 125 -2.92 -12.59 -7.77
C ARG A 125 -4.31 -12.22 -7.27
N VAL A 126 -5.18 -11.69 -8.13
CA VAL A 126 -6.51 -11.21 -7.71
C VAL A 126 -7.29 -12.30 -6.96
N GLY A 127 -7.21 -13.56 -7.40
CA GLY A 127 -7.85 -14.69 -6.73
C GLY A 127 -7.40 -14.92 -5.28
N ASN A 128 -6.20 -14.43 -4.91
CA ASN A 128 -5.68 -14.51 -3.54
C ASN A 128 -6.05 -13.28 -2.69
N THR A 129 -6.84 -12.35 -3.22
CA THR A 129 -7.22 -11.08 -2.55
C THR A 129 -8.73 -10.87 -2.46
N MET A 130 -9.51 -11.87 -2.82
CA MET A 130 -10.98 -11.82 -2.81
C MET A 130 -11.56 -12.14 -1.44
N THR A 131 -12.81 -11.73 -1.23
CA THR A 131 -13.64 -12.15 -0.09
C THR A 131 -14.96 -12.71 -0.60
N GLU A 132 -15.55 -13.63 0.14
CA GLU A 132 -16.90 -14.17 -0.12
C GLU A 132 -18.01 -13.23 0.40
N ASN A 133 -17.65 -12.23 1.21
CA ASN A 133 -18.61 -11.40 1.95
C ASN A 133 -19.01 -10.12 1.21
N GLY A 134 -18.58 -9.96 -0.06
CA GLY A 134 -18.95 -8.79 -0.85
C GLY A 134 -17.95 -8.44 -1.95
N SER A 135 -17.92 -7.17 -2.33
CA SER A 135 -17.02 -6.66 -3.34
C SER A 135 -15.77 -6.03 -2.74
N VAL A 136 -14.71 -5.99 -3.53
CA VAL A 136 -13.43 -5.38 -3.18
C VAL A 136 -13.00 -4.38 -4.25
N SER A 137 -12.09 -3.46 -3.89
CA SER A 137 -11.43 -2.54 -4.84
C SER A 137 -9.97 -2.91 -4.97
N ARG A 138 -9.43 -2.95 -6.20
CA ARG A 138 -8.04 -3.32 -6.49
C ARG A 138 -7.49 -2.51 -7.66
N GLY A 139 -6.23 -2.15 -7.59
CA GLY A 139 -5.49 -1.63 -8.73
C GLY A 139 -5.14 -2.78 -9.68
N VAL A 140 -5.97 -3.01 -10.71
CA VAL A 140 -5.73 -4.06 -11.71
C VAL A 140 -4.57 -3.64 -12.61
N CYS A 141 -3.54 -4.49 -12.70
CA CYS A 141 -2.30 -4.20 -13.40
C CYS A 141 -2.26 -4.89 -14.77
N THR A 142 -1.82 -4.15 -15.79
CA THR A 142 -1.32 -4.73 -17.04
C THR A 142 0.20 -4.77 -16.96
N VAL A 143 0.79 -5.93 -17.28
CA VAL A 143 2.22 -6.15 -17.19
C VAL A 143 2.78 -6.48 -18.55
N LYS A 144 3.87 -5.81 -18.95
CA LYS A 144 4.58 -6.04 -20.19
C LYS A 144 6.08 -6.22 -19.89
N ASP A 145 6.65 -7.31 -20.32
CA ASP A 145 8.08 -7.65 -20.12
C ASP A 145 8.53 -7.56 -18.65
N GLY A 146 7.64 -7.96 -17.72
CA GLY A 146 7.88 -7.92 -16.28
C GLY A 146 7.72 -6.56 -15.63
N ASN A 147 7.38 -5.51 -16.39
CA ASN A 147 7.17 -4.16 -15.90
C ASN A 147 5.69 -3.77 -15.98
N LEU A 148 5.29 -2.88 -15.10
CA LEU A 148 3.96 -2.29 -15.09
C LEU A 148 3.76 -1.42 -16.34
N ASP A 149 2.76 -1.74 -17.13
CA ASP A 149 2.31 -0.96 -18.28
C ASP A 149 1.21 0.02 -17.86
N THR A 150 0.20 -0.49 -17.16
CA THR A 150 -0.88 0.34 -16.58
C THR A 150 -1.33 -0.22 -15.24
N VAL A 151 -1.87 0.65 -14.39
CA VAL A 151 -2.62 0.27 -13.19
C VAL A 151 -3.91 1.06 -13.12
N VAL A 152 -5.04 0.34 -13.08
CA VAL A 152 -6.37 0.95 -13.05
C VAL A 152 -7.12 0.49 -11.82
N GLU A 153 -7.52 1.44 -10.97
CA GLU A 153 -8.35 1.12 -9.82
C GLU A 153 -9.73 0.63 -10.30
N ARG A 154 -10.06 -0.63 -9.99
CA ARG A 154 -11.36 -1.23 -10.25
C ARG A 154 -12.09 -1.42 -8.93
N THR A 155 -13.24 -0.81 -8.84
CA THR A 155 -14.15 -0.94 -7.70
C THR A 155 -15.14 -2.06 -7.96
N ALA A 156 -15.77 -2.56 -6.88
CA ALA A 156 -16.82 -3.56 -6.95
C ALA A 156 -16.42 -4.86 -7.69
N ILE A 157 -15.16 -5.30 -7.54
CA ILE A 157 -14.73 -6.64 -7.97
C ILE A 157 -15.37 -7.66 -7.03
N SER A 158 -16.07 -8.65 -7.57
CA SER A 158 -16.79 -9.66 -6.78
C SER A 158 -16.83 -11.00 -7.52
N PHE A 159 -17.29 -12.04 -6.84
CA PHE A 159 -17.67 -13.28 -7.52
C PHE A 159 -19.06 -13.15 -8.15
N ASP A 160 -19.23 -13.68 -9.36
CA ASP A 160 -20.54 -13.88 -9.96
C ASP A 160 -21.18 -15.21 -9.45
N LYS A 161 -22.38 -15.52 -9.97
CA LYS A 161 -23.12 -16.76 -9.61
C LYS A 161 -22.38 -18.06 -9.99
N ASP A 162 -21.46 -17.98 -10.93
CA ASP A 162 -20.66 -19.12 -11.41
C ASP A 162 -19.23 -19.10 -10.78
N HIS A 163 -19.05 -18.25 -9.75
CA HIS A 163 -17.80 -18.06 -9.00
C HIS A 163 -16.62 -17.53 -9.85
N ASN A 164 -16.93 -16.81 -10.94
CA ASN A 164 -15.93 -16.07 -11.69
C ASN A 164 -15.67 -14.71 -11.04
N ILE A 165 -14.43 -14.22 -11.10
CA ILE A 165 -14.06 -12.88 -10.63
C ILE A 165 -14.45 -11.86 -11.70
N VAL A 166 -15.33 -10.94 -11.36
CA VAL A 166 -15.88 -9.95 -12.29
C VAL A 166 -15.87 -8.53 -11.72
N PHE A 167 -15.86 -7.55 -12.60
CA PHE A 167 -16.12 -6.14 -12.28
C PHE A 167 -16.92 -5.49 -13.38
N THR A 168 -17.55 -4.34 -13.12
CA THR A 168 -18.24 -3.54 -14.13
C THR A 168 -17.32 -2.39 -14.56
N ASP A 169 -17.08 -2.25 -15.85
CA ASP A 169 -16.27 -1.17 -16.42
C ASP A 169 -17.04 0.16 -16.49
N GLU A 170 -16.37 1.22 -16.97
CA GLU A 170 -16.92 2.57 -17.07
C GLU A 170 -18.12 2.67 -18.05
N ASN A 171 -18.27 1.70 -18.93
CA ASN A 171 -19.37 1.60 -19.91
C ASN A 171 -20.55 0.79 -19.37
N GLY A 172 -20.48 0.30 -18.13
CA GLY A 172 -21.49 -0.56 -17.53
C GLY A 172 -21.43 -2.02 -18.01
N THR A 173 -20.33 -2.42 -18.67
CA THR A 173 -20.15 -3.79 -19.16
C THR A 173 -19.43 -4.63 -18.10
N GLN A 174 -19.98 -5.82 -17.82
CA GLN A 174 -19.30 -6.77 -16.94
C GLN A 174 -18.09 -7.38 -17.66
N GLN A 175 -16.95 -7.31 -17.00
CA GLN A 175 -15.66 -7.86 -17.45
C GLN A 175 -15.21 -8.94 -16.46
N GLN A 176 -14.55 -9.99 -16.96
CA GLN A 176 -13.99 -11.06 -16.15
C GLN A 176 -12.49 -10.87 -15.97
N LEU A 177 -12.01 -11.12 -14.74
CA LEU A 177 -10.60 -11.21 -14.42
C LEU A 177 -10.17 -12.67 -14.24
N GLN A 178 -8.99 -13.00 -14.77
CA GLN A 178 -8.42 -14.31 -14.50
C GLN A 178 -7.90 -14.35 -13.05
N PRO A 179 -8.00 -15.47 -12.32
CA PRO A 179 -7.54 -15.58 -10.92
C PRO A 179 -6.07 -15.18 -10.70
N ASN A 180 -5.23 -15.34 -11.72
CA ASN A 180 -3.82 -14.98 -11.70
C ASN A 180 -3.52 -13.55 -12.20
N THR A 181 -4.55 -12.76 -12.53
CA THR A 181 -4.36 -11.35 -12.90
C THR A 181 -3.65 -10.59 -11.78
N PRO A 182 -2.53 -9.90 -12.06
CA PRO A 182 -1.81 -9.14 -11.05
C PRO A 182 -2.61 -7.90 -10.63
N VAL A 183 -2.66 -7.68 -9.31
CA VAL A 183 -3.30 -6.51 -8.72
C VAL A 183 -2.36 -5.85 -7.70
N SER A 184 -2.45 -4.55 -7.60
CA SER A 184 -1.81 -3.77 -6.54
C SER A 184 -2.64 -3.86 -5.26
N MET A 185 -1.94 -4.18 -4.17
CA MET A 185 -2.43 -4.10 -2.80
C MET A 185 -1.69 -3.00 -2.02
N ASN A 186 -1.18 -1.97 -2.72
CA ASN A 186 -0.37 -0.88 -2.19
C ASN A 186 0.95 -1.32 -1.53
N LEU A 187 1.55 -2.44 -1.97
CA LEU A 187 2.93 -2.77 -1.63
C LEU A 187 3.84 -2.30 -2.76
N TRP A 188 4.41 -1.10 -2.59
CA TRP A 188 5.27 -0.41 -3.55
C TRP A 188 6.68 -0.22 -3.01
N GLY A 189 7.67 -0.28 -3.89
CA GLY A 189 9.06 0.01 -3.59
C GLY A 189 9.57 1.20 -4.41
N PHE A 190 10.15 2.17 -3.73
CA PHE A 190 10.62 3.43 -4.30
C PHE A 190 12.04 3.76 -3.86
N THR A 191 12.71 4.59 -4.65
CA THR A 191 13.92 5.32 -4.27
C THR A 191 13.57 6.77 -3.89
N PRO A 192 14.41 7.50 -3.15
CA PRO A 192 14.07 8.84 -2.61
C PRO A 192 13.68 9.89 -3.65
N ASP A 193 14.12 9.73 -4.92
CA ASP A 193 13.71 10.59 -6.02
C ASP A 193 12.18 10.58 -6.28
N TYR A 194 11.47 9.54 -5.82
CA TYR A 194 10.02 9.50 -5.88
C TYR A 194 9.36 10.69 -5.18
N PHE A 195 9.96 11.24 -4.13
CA PHE A 195 9.41 12.40 -3.43
C PHE A 195 9.38 13.64 -4.33
N GLU A 196 10.38 13.82 -5.21
CA GLU A 196 10.42 14.92 -6.17
C GLU A 196 9.30 14.78 -7.22
N TYR A 197 9.21 13.58 -7.83
CA TYR A 197 8.18 13.29 -8.82
C TYR A 197 6.77 13.39 -8.23
N SER A 198 6.55 12.75 -7.10
CA SER A 198 5.26 12.77 -6.40
C SER A 198 4.86 14.18 -5.95
N GLY A 199 5.80 14.99 -5.46
CA GLY A 199 5.55 16.39 -5.09
C GLY A 199 5.11 17.26 -6.28
N ARG A 200 5.74 17.05 -7.44
CA ARG A 200 5.35 17.73 -8.69
C ARG A 200 3.94 17.30 -9.14
N GLU A 201 3.65 16.01 -9.13
CA GLU A 201 2.34 15.48 -9.52
C GLU A 201 1.25 15.87 -8.51
N PHE A 202 1.59 16.03 -7.22
CA PHE A 202 0.66 16.54 -6.21
C PHE A 202 0.23 17.99 -6.49
N ARG A 203 1.14 18.86 -6.92
CA ARG A 203 0.79 20.22 -7.35
C ARG A 203 -0.20 20.20 -8.53
N LYS A 204 0.08 19.41 -9.55
CA LYS A 204 -0.84 19.25 -10.71
C LYS A 204 -2.21 18.68 -10.31
N PHE A 205 -2.22 17.80 -9.31
CA PHE A 205 -3.47 17.28 -8.74
C PHE A 205 -4.26 18.39 -8.03
N LEU A 206 -3.59 19.21 -7.21
CA LEU A 206 -4.22 20.32 -6.50
C LEU A 206 -4.78 21.36 -7.46
N ASP A 207 -4.04 21.73 -8.53
CA ASP A 207 -4.51 22.68 -9.55
C ASP A 207 -5.88 22.29 -10.14
N LYS A 208 -6.19 21.00 -10.19
CA LYS A 208 -7.42 20.47 -10.79
C LYS A 208 -8.50 20.11 -9.77
N ASN A 209 -8.10 19.79 -8.55
CA ASN A 209 -8.99 19.07 -7.63
C ASN A 209 -9.08 19.71 -6.23
N ILE A 210 -8.44 20.85 -5.99
CA ILE A 210 -8.40 21.45 -4.66
C ILE A 210 -9.80 21.74 -4.12
N ASP A 211 -10.71 22.21 -4.97
CA ASP A 211 -12.10 22.52 -4.64
C ASP A 211 -13.04 21.31 -4.68
N THR A 212 -12.50 20.11 -4.88
CA THR A 212 -13.28 18.88 -4.86
C THR A 212 -13.14 18.19 -3.50
N PRO A 213 -14.11 18.27 -2.58
CA PRO A 213 -13.94 17.91 -1.17
C PRO A 213 -13.53 16.46 -0.90
N LYS A 214 -13.86 15.54 -1.81
CA LYS A 214 -13.61 14.10 -1.66
C LYS A 214 -12.51 13.56 -2.57
N SER A 215 -11.84 14.43 -3.37
CA SER A 215 -10.74 14.01 -4.24
C SER A 215 -9.57 13.45 -3.41
N GLU A 216 -8.90 12.43 -3.94
CA GLU A 216 -7.74 11.81 -3.30
C GLU A 216 -6.63 11.57 -4.32
N PHE A 217 -5.42 11.90 -3.93
CA PHE A 217 -4.21 11.64 -4.68
C PHE A 217 -3.65 10.26 -4.30
N TYR A 218 -3.95 9.27 -5.12
CA TYR A 218 -3.58 7.88 -4.89
C TYR A 218 -2.21 7.53 -5.46
N ILE A 219 -1.53 6.57 -4.83
CA ILE A 219 -0.24 6.03 -5.31
C ILE A 219 -0.37 5.48 -6.73
N PRO A 220 -1.34 4.59 -7.05
CA PRO A 220 -1.46 4.05 -8.40
C PRO A 220 -1.59 5.13 -9.48
N SER A 221 -2.35 6.19 -9.23
CA SER A 221 -2.56 7.28 -10.20
C SER A 221 -1.28 8.07 -10.47
N CYS A 222 -0.47 8.33 -9.45
CA CYS A 222 0.82 9.00 -9.60
C CYS A 222 1.79 8.11 -10.38
N VAL A 223 1.91 6.85 -9.99
CA VAL A 223 2.78 5.87 -10.64
C VAL A 223 2.41 5.67 -12.12
N ASP A 224 1.13 5.50 -12.43
CA ASP A 224 0.64 5.37 -13.81
C ASP A 224 1.03 6.59 -14.68
N THR A 225 0.96 7.79 -14.10
CA THR A 225 1.39 9.03 -14.78
C THR A 225 2.88 8.98 -15.09
N LEU A 226 3.73 8.57 -14.15
CA LEU A 226 5.19 8.51 -14.33
C LEU A 226 5.59 7.42 -15.33
N VAL A 227 4.94 6.27 -15.32
CA VAL A 227 5.15 5.18 -16.29
C VAL A 227 4.79 5.66 -17.69
N LYS A 228 3.62 6.25 -17.88
CA LYS A 228 3.15 6.75 -19.18
C LYS A 228 3.99 7.89 -19.74
N SER A 229 4.57 8.72 -18.89
CA SER A 229 5.49 9.79 -19.32
C SER A 229 6.91 9.28 -19.61
N GLY A 230 7.22 8.02 -19.29
CA GLY A 230 8.56 7.45 -19.42
C GLY A 230 9.56 7.94 -18.37
N GLU A 231 9.08 8.59 -17.30
CA GLU A 231 9.93 9.08 -16.21
C GLU A 231 10.24 8.00 -15.18
N ALA A 232 9.43 6.93 -15.14
CA ALA A 232 9.68 5.79 -14.27
C ALA A 232 9.42 4.46 -14.95
N THR A 233 10.15 3.45 -14.51
CA THR A 233 9.91 2.03 -14.78
C THR A 233 9.53 1.37 -13.47
N VAL A 234 8.50 0.54 -13.48
CA VAL A 234 8.04 -0.17 -12.29
C VAL A 234 8.04 -1.66 -12.54
N LYS A 235 8.96 -2.36 -11.93
CA LYS A 235 9.01 -3.82 -12.01
C LYS A 235 7.90 -4.45 -11.17
N VAL A 236 7.16 -5.38 -11.77
CA VAL A 236 6.13 -6.14 -11.06
C VAL A 236 6.75 -7.43 -10.54
N LEU A 237 6.81 -7.54 -9.22
CA LEU A 237 7.38 -8.69 -8.53
C LEU A 237 6.27 -9.69 -8.24
N ASP A 238 6.49 -10.96 -8.59
CA ASP A 238 5.59 -12.05 -8.22
C ASP A 238 5.86 -12.50 -6.78
N THR A 239 4.82 -12.96 -6.08
CA THR A 239 4.91 -13.50 -4.74
C THR A 239 3.97 -14.69 -4.57
N ASP A 240 4.41 -15.67 -3.79
CA ASP A 240 3.56 -16.78 -3.34
C ASP A 240 2.73 -16.42 -2.11
N SER A 241 2.93 -15.25 -1.51
CA SER A 241 2.16 -14.78 -0.37
C SER A 241 0.69 -14.61 -0.72
N ARG A 242 -0.17 -14.93 0.25
CA ARG A 242 -1.59 -14.62 0.20
C ARG A 242 -1.84 -13.37 1.00
N TRP A 243 -2.40 -12.36 0.34
CA TRP A 243 -2.90 -11.18 1.04
C TRP A 243 -4.22 -11.52 1.73
N PHE A 244 -4.43 -10.99 2.90
CA PHE A 244 -5.73 -10.93 3.54
C PHE A 244 -5.84 -9.73 4.47
N GLY A 245 -7.07 -9.28 4.69
CA GLY A 245 -7.40 -8.15 5.55
C GLY A 245 -8.87 -8.27 5.98
N VAL A 246 -9.32 -7.38 6.85
CA VAL A 246 -10.72 -7.31 7.29
C VAL A 246 -11.39 -6.20 6.50
N THR A 247 -11.99 -6.54 5.36
CA THR A 247 -12.82 -5.61 4.56
C THR A 247 -14.22 -5.51 5.15
N TYR A 248 -14.78 -6.66 5.51
CA TYR A 248 -16.08 -6.79 6.14
C TYR A 248 -15.94 -7.38 7.54
N ALA A 249 -16.87 -7.10 8.44
CA ALA A 249 -16.84 -7.64 9.81
C ALA A 249 -16.83 -9.19 9.80
N GLU A 250 -17.49 -9.77 8.82
CA GLU A 250 -17.62 -11.22 8.59
C GLU A 250 -16.29 -11.89 8.19
N ASP A 251 -15.31 -11.13 7.66
CA ASP A 251 -13.98 -11.65 7.33
C ASP A 251 -13.16 -11.97 8.59
N ARG A 252 -13.47 -11.33 9.73
CA ARG A 252 -12.65 -11.39 10.94
C ARG A 252 -12.42 -12.81 11.48
N PRO A 253 -13.44 -13.70 11.59
CA PRO A 253 -13.18 -15.08 12.05
C PRO A 253 -12.21 -15.85 11.15
N GLY A 254 -12.33 -15.67 9.82
CA GLY A 254 -11.44 -16.28 8.84
C GLY A 254 -10.00 -15.76 8.97
N VAL A 255 -9.81 -14.46 9.16
CA VAL A 255 -8.50 -13.83 9.37
C VAL A 255 -7.86 -14.34 10.67
N VAL A 256 -8.63 -14.43 11.77
CA VAL A 256 -8.13 -15.00 13.04
C VAL A 256 -7.69 -16.44 12.88
N ALA A 257 -8.46 -17.28 12.17
CA ALA A 257 -8.11 -18.67 11.90
C ALA A 257 -6.82 -18.79 11.07
N LYS A 258 -6.64 -17.95 10.04
CA LYS A 258 -5.41 -17.91 9.23
C LYS A 258 -4.18 -17.57 10.08
N PHE A 259 -4.26 -16.57 10.97
CA PHE A 259 -3.15 -16.25 11.88
C PHE A 259 -2.85 -17.41 12.84
N ALA A 260 -3.88 -18.07 13.39
CA ALA A 260 -3.68 -19.24 14.24
C ALA A 260 -2.96 -20.38 13.50
N GLU A 261 -3.31 -20.62 12.24
CA GLU A 261 -2.62 -21.59 11.37
C GLU A 261 -1.15 -21.21 11.14
N LEU A 262 -0.86 -19.93 10.85
CA LEU A 262 0.49 -19.44 10.63
C LEU A 262 1.39 -19.56 11.88
N HIS A 263 0.83 -19.48 13.07
CA HIS A 263 1.54 -19.80 14.30
C HIS A 263 1.70 -21.32 14.51
N ALA A 264 0.65 -22.09 14.27
CA ALA A 264 0.66 -23.53 14.48
C ALA A 264 1.65 -24.26 13.55
N ASN A 265 1.81 -23.79 12.31
CA ASN A 265 2.75 -24.36 11.34
C ASN A 265 4.18 -23.79 11.46
N GLY A 266 4.46 -22.91 12.43
CA GLY A 266 5.78 -22.34 12.70
C GLY A 266 6.21 -21.22 11.76
N THR A 267 5.33 -20.70 10.88
CA THR A 267 5.62 -19.54 10.05
C THR A 267 5.94 -18.33 10.90
N TYR A 268 5.19 -18.12 11.99
CA TYR A 268 5.46 -17.06 12.97
C TYR A 268 5.71 -17.65 14.36
N PRO A 269 6.61 -17.04 15.15
CA PRO A 269 6.82 -17.43 16.54
C PRO A 269 5.59 -17.09 17.41
N ALA A 270 5.48 -17.72 18.58
CA ALA A 270 4.38 -17.47 19.51
C ALA A 270 4.24 -15.99 19.92
N LYS A 271 5.36 -15.25 19.95
CA LYS A 271 5.45 -13.80 20.13
C LYS A 271 6.34 -13.22 19.05
N LEU A 272 5.85 -12.21 18.32
CA LEU A 272 6.60 -11.55 17.24
C LEU A 272 7.75 -10.72 17.77
N PHE A 273 7.54 -10.01 18.88
CA PHE A 273 8.53 -9.20 19.58
C PHE A 273 8.66 -9.71 21.01
N GLN A 274 9.87 -10.06 21.42
CA GLN A 274 10.21 -10.56 22.77
C GLN A 274 11.17 -9.60 23.44
#